data_be1055db8fbe8e5037a8c6715813a74b
#
_entry.id   be1055db8fbe8e5037a8c6715813a74b
#
_cell.length_a   1.000
_cell.length_b   1.000
_cell.length_c   1.000
_cell.angle_alpha   90.00
_cell.angle_beta   90.00
_cell.angle_gamma   90.00
#
_symmetry.space_group_name_H-M   'P 1'
#
loop_
_entity.id
_entity.type
_entity.pdbx_description
1 polymer ?
#
loop_
_entity_poly.entity_id
_entity_poly.type
_entity_poly.pdbx_seq_one_letter_code
_entity_poly.pdbx_strand_id
1 'polypeptide(L)'
;MKFSIKYQLSPRTEGDRLTENVPIRLRVSFAGIRVDLRSGYVIDAEKWDNNNACVKVGAKNSFNQTAGEINRALTNLSSIVEEVLTRFELDNRRTPTAKEFKAAR
;
A
#
# COMPACT_ATOMS: atom_id res chain seq x y z
N MET A 1 -18.24 -8.21 3.15
CA MET A 1 -17.58 -6.94 3.57
C MET A 1 -17.01 -6.25 2.36
N LYS A 2 -17.25 -4.96 2.23
CA LYS A 2 -16.64 -4.17 1.16
C LYS A 2 -15.39 -3.49 1.68
N PHE A 3 -14.33 -3.58 0.92
CA PHE A 3 -13.08 -2.91 1.23
C PHE A 3 -12.44 -2.34 -0.04
N SER A 4 -11.56 -1.39 0.11
CA SER A 4 -10.79 -0.85 -1.00
C SER A 4 -9.33 -0.71 -0.59
N ILE A 5 -8.45 -0.89 -1.57
CA ILE A 5 -7.00 -0.79 -1.39
C ILE A 5 -6.49 0.21 -2.42
N LYS A 6 -5.74 1.20 -1.94
CA LYS A 6 -5.10 2.18 -2.81
C LYS A 6 -3.61 2.25 -2.52
N TYR A 7 -2.82 2.38 -3.56
CA TYR A 7 -1.40 2.65 -3.43
C TYR A 7 -1.15 4.13 -3.62
N GLN A 8 -0.31 4.70 -2.79
CA GLN A 8 0.04 6.10 -2.92
C GLN A 8 1.40 6.38 -2.29
N LEU A 9 2.01 7.46 -2.73
CA LEU A 9 3.23 7.93 -2.09
C LEU A 9 2.87 8.56 -0.76
N SER A 10 3.69 8.29 0.26
CA SER A 10 3.51 8.88 1.57
C SER A 10 4.05 10.30 1.56
N PRO A 11 3.19 11.34 1.62
CA PRO A 11 3.69 12.69 1.68
C PRO A 11 4.32 12.93 3.05
N ARG A 12 5.46 13.61 3.06
CA ARG A 12 5.96 14.15 4.30
C ARG A 12 5.24 15.45 4.59
N THR A 13 4.84 15.59 5.84
CA THR A 13 4.26 16.83 6.35
C THR A 13 5.38 17.78 6.73
N GLU A 14 5.05 19.05 6.93
CA GLU A 14 5.93 20.08 7.49
C GLU A 14 7.03 20.60 6.55
N GLY A 15 6.63 21.02 5.36
CA GLY A 15 7.50 21.81 4.49
C GLY A 15 8.58 21.05 3.74
N ASP A 16 8.87 19.81 4.13
CA ASP A 16 9.78 18.96 3.39
C ASP A 16 9.02 18.18 2.32
N ARG A 17 9.17 18.61 1.09
CA ARG A 17 8.68 17.84 -0.05
C ARG A 17 9.72 16.81 -0.40
N LEU A 18 9.51 15.60 0.06
CA LEU A 18 10.35 14.49 -0.35
C LEU A 18 10.05 14.18 -1.81
N THR A 19 11.02 14.38 -2.69
CA THR A 19 10.90 14.04 -4.10
C THR A 19 11.66 12.77 -4.46
N GLU A 20 12.64 12.40 -3.65
CA GLU A 20 13.47 11.21 -3.85
C GLU A 20 13.20 10.18 -2.76
N ASN A 21 13.20 8.91 -3.14
CA ASN A 21 12.99 7.80 -2.23
C ASN A 21 11.75 7.97 -1.36
N VAL A 22 10.65 8.35 -1.98
CA VAL A 22 9.37 8.54 -1.28
C VAL A 22 8.78 7.17 -0.94
N PRO A 23 8.43 6.91 0.32
CA PRO A 23 7.82 5.63 0.67
C PRO A 23 6.48 5.41 -0.04
N ILE A 24 6.26 4.19 -0.52
CA ILE A 24 4.98 3.78 -1.09
C ILE A 24 4.17 3.11 0.01
N ARG A 25 2.93 3.51 0.19
CA ARG A 25 2.06 2.93 1.20
C ARG A 25 0.76 2.41 0.59
N LEU A 26 0.14 1.46 1.26
CA LEU A 26 -1.19 0.99 0.95
C LEU A 26 -2.17 1.63 1.91
N ARG A 27 -3.24 2.20 1.37
CA ARG A 27 -4.37 2.64 2.19
C ARG A 27 -5.48 1.63 2.04
N VAL A 28 -5.81 0.96 3.14
CA VAL A 28 -6.89 -0.02 3.20
C VAL A 28 -8.08 0.63 3.88
N SER A 29 -9.22 0.63 3.22
CA SER A 29 -10.47 1.20 3.78
C SER A 29 -11.53 0.12 3.86
N PHE A 30 -12.14 -0.06 5.02
CA PHE A 30 -13.23 -1.00 5.23
C PHE A 30 -14.08 -0.53 6.41
N ALA A 31 -15.40 -0.67 6.31
CA ALA A 31 -16.34 -0.34 7.38
C ALA A 31 -16.12 1.05 8.01
N GLY A 32 -15.77 2.05 7.20
CA GLY A 32 -15.50 3.41 7.66
C GLY A 32 -14.14 3.60 8.33
N ILE A 33 -13.32 2.57 8.35
CA ILE A 33 -11.98 2.58 8.97
C ILE A 33 -10.93 2.71 7.87
N ARG A 34 -9.89 3.50 8.11
CA ARG A 34 -8.73 3.60 7.23
C ARG A 34 -7.48 3.14 7.96
N VAL A 35 -6.72 2.28 7.28
CA VAL A 35 -5.44 1.79 7.81
C VAL A 35 -4.38 2.00 6.73
N ASP A 36 -3.31 2.70 7.07
CA ASP A 36 -2.18 2.90 6.18
C ASP A 36 -1.09 1.89 6.52
N LEU A 37 -0.65 1.15 5.51
CA LEU A 37 0.38 0.13 5.66
C LEU A 37 1.60 0.51 4.84
N ARG A 38 2.78 0.27 5.38
CA ARG A 38 4.04 0.48 4.66
C ARG A 38 4.30 -0.69 3.74
N SER A 39 4.64 -0.40 2.47
CA SER A 39 4.99 -1.45 1.53
C SER A 39 6.43 -1.95 1.72
N GLY A 40 7.29 -1.13 2.32
CA GLY A 40 8.71 -1.39 2.39
C GLY A 40 9.49 -0.94 1.15
N TYR A 41 8.81 -0.34 0.18
CA TYR A 41 9.44 0.14 -1.05
C TYR A 41 9.39 1.66 -1.14
N VAL A 42 10.37 2.20 -1.84
CA VAL A 42 10.46 3.65 -2.09
C VAL A 42 10.65 3.88 -3.58
N ILE A 43 10.24 5.06 -4.05
CA ILE A 43 10.42 5.48 -5.44
C ILE A 43 10.49 7.00 -5.50
N ASP A 44 11.19 7.53 -6.49
CA ASP A 44 11.20 8.96 -6.74
C ASP A 44 9.81 9.42 -7.21
N ALA A 45 9.35 10.56 -6.71
CA ALA A 45 8.00 11.05 -7.01
C ALA A 45 7.72 11.16 -8.51
N GLU A 46 8.71 11.57 -9.30
CA GLU A 46 8.55 11.70 -10.76
C GLU A 46 8.37 10.37 -11.49
N LYS A 47 8.76 9.26 -10.84
CA LYS A 47 8.66 7.91 -11.40
C LYS A 47 7.38 7.19 -10.98
N TRP A 48 6.53 7.87 -10.25
CA TRP A 48 5.24 7.33 -9.81
C TRP A 48 4.12 7.79 -10.72
N ASP A 49 3.29 6.86 -11.17
CA ASP A 49 2.11 7.15 -11.98
C ASP A 49 0.88 7.28 -11.07
N ASN A 50 0.44 8.51 -10.84
CA ASN A 50 -0.72 8.78 -9.98
C ASN A 50 -2.03 8.27 -10.58
N ASN A 51 -2.12 8.23 -11.90
CA ASN A 51 -3.35 7.80 -12.56
C ASN A 51 -3.58 6.29 -12.43
N ASN A 52 -2.50 5.51 -12.55
CA ASN A 52 -2.56 4.06 -12.47
C ASN A 52 -2.10 3.52 -11.11
N ALA A 53 -1.68 4.41 -10.20
CA ALA A 53 -1.20 4.06 -8.86
C ALA A 53 -0.12 2.96 -8.90
N CYS A 54 0.90 3.18 -9.70
CA CYS A 54 2.01 2.23 -9.86
C CYS A 54 3.29 2.95 -10.26
N VAL A 55 4.40 2.23 -10.24
CA VAL A 55 5.68 2.74 -10.71
C VAL A 55 5.68 2.76 -12.24
N LYS A 56 6.16 3.84 -12.84
CA LYS A 56 6.23 3.99 -14.31
C LYS A 56 7.14 2.92 -14.92
N VAL A 57 6.74 2.40 -16.06
CA VAL A 57 7.49 1.39 -16.80
C VAL A 57 8.92 1.88 -17.08
N GLY A 58 9.89 1.02 -16.83
CA GLY A 58 11.30 1.32 -17.05
C GLY A 58 11.98 2.07 -15.92
N ALA A 59 11.23 2.49 -14.88
CA ALA A 59 11.80 3.18 -13.74
C ALA A 59 12.47 2.21 -12.77
N LYS A 60 13.44 2.72 -12.01
CA LYS A 60 14.10 2.01 -10.91
C LYS A 60 14.24 2.95 -9.73
N ASN A 61 14.29 2.39 -8.53
CA ASN A 61 14.59 3.19 -7.35
C ASN A 61 16.10 3.18 -7.06
N SER A 62 16.51 3.87 -6.00
CA SER A 62 17.93 3.98 -5.62
C SER A 62 18.53 2.64 -5.16
N PHE A 63 17.70 1.66 -4.84
CA PHE A 63 18.14 0.31 -4.48
C PHE A 63 18.17 -0.63 -5.67
N ASN A 64 18.08 -0.08 -6.88
CA ASN A 64 18.12 -0.83 -8.13
C ASN A 64 16.95 -1.80 -8.31
N GLN A 65 15.84 -1.57 -7.62
CA GLN A 65 14.62 -2.35 -7.78
C GLN A 65 13.84 -1.81 -8.99
N THR A 66 13.43 -2.71 -9.87
CA THR A 66 12.73 -2.32 -11.11
C THR A 66 11.25 -2.06 -10.87
N ALA A 67 10.62 -1.34 -11.81
CA ALA A 67 9.18 -1.10 -11.77
C ALA A 67 8.40 -2.42 -11.67
N GLY A 68 8.81 -3.43 -12.44
CA GLY A 68 8.16 -4.74 -12.40
C GLY A 68 8.25 -5.41 -11.05
N GLU A 69 9.39 -5.34 -10.39
CA GLU A 69 9.58 -5.90 -9.05
C GLU A 69 8.71 -5.20 -8.01
N ILE A 70 8.73 -3.85 -8.02
CA ILE A 70 7.96 -3.06 -7.06
C ILE A 70 6.47 -3.27 -7.27
N ASN A 71 5.99 -3.17 -8.51
CA ASN A 71 4.57 -3.33 -8.81
C ASN A 71 4.07 -4.73 -8.47
N ARG A 72 4.88 -5.75 -8.70
CA ARG A 72 4.54 -7.13 -8.32
C ARG A 72 4.43 -7.26 -6.79
N ALA A 73 5.36 -6.67 -6.06
CA ALA A 73 5.32 -6.69 -4.60
C ALA A 73 4.09 -5.99 -4.05
N LEU A 74 3.69 -4.85 -4.64
CA LEU A 74 2.48 -4.14 -4.25
C LEU A 74 1.23 -5.00 -4.49
N THR A 75 1.16 -5.69 -5.64
CA THR A 75 0.06 -6.61 -5.94
C THR A 75 0.00 -7.76 -4.94
N ASN A 76 1.14 -8.33 -4.58
CA ASN A 76 1.21 -9.39 -3.58
C ASN A 76 0.73 -8.91 -2.22
N LEU A 77 1.08 -7.69 -1.82
CA LEU A 77 0.61 -7.11 -0.56
C LEU A 77 -0.91 -6.94 -0.56
N SER A 78 -1.49 -6.50 -1.68
CA SER A 78 -2.94 -6.41 -1.81
C SER A 78 -3.61 -7.77 -1.63
N SER A 79 -3.05 -8.82 -2.22
CA SER A 79 -3.59 -10.17 -2.09
C SER A 79 -3.54 -10.67 -0.65
N ILE A 80 -2.45 -10.37 0.07
CA ILE A 80 -2.32 -10.73 1.48
C ILE A 80 -3.37 -10.00 2.32
N VAL A 81 -3.56 -8.70 2.07
CA VAL A 81 -4.56 -7.90 2.78
C VAL A 81 -5.97 -8.45 2.54
N GLU A 82 -6.31 -8.75 1.29
CA GLU A 82 -7.60 -9.35 0.95
C GLU A 82 -7.83 -10.66 1.69
N GLU A 83 -6.82 -11.52 1.71
CA GLU A 83 -6.89 -12.79 2.39
C GLU A 83 -7.10 -12.63 3.89
N VAL A 84 -6.38 -11.71 4.51
CA VAL A 84 -6.51 -11.43 5.95
C VAL A 84 -7.93 -10.96 6.27
N LEU A 85 -8.46 -10.01 5.51
CA LEU A 85 -9.81 -9.47 5.72
C LEU A 85 -10.89 -10.54 5.52
N THR A 86 -10.79 -11.30 4.44
CA THR A 86 -11.74 -12.36 4.12
C THR A 86 -11.74 -13.46 5.19
N ARG A 87 -10.56 -13.89 5.59
CA ARG A 87 -10.41 -14.95 6.57
C ARG A 87 -10.92 -14.51 7.95
N PHE A 88 -10.65 -13.29 8.35
CA PHE A 88 -11.16 -12.76 9.60
C PHE A 88 -12.69 -12.73 9.62
N GLU A 89 -13.31 -12.28 8.52
CA GLU A 89 -14.77 -12.23 8.41
C GLU A 89 -15.38 -13.64 8.48
N LEU A 90 -14.77 -14.62 7.82
CA LEU A 90 -15.23 -16.00 7.85
C LEU A 90 -15.12 -16.61 9.25
N ASP A 91 -14.03 -16.37 9.94
CA ASP A 91 -13.78 -16.96 11.26
C ASP A 91 -14.57 -16.29 12.36
N ASN A 92 -14.77 -14.99 12.31
CA ASN A 92 -15.38 -14.20 13.37
C ASN A 92 -16.78 -13.69 13.04
N ARG A 93 -17.18 -13.81 11.78
CA ARG A 93 -18.49 -13.33 11.26
C ARG A 93 -18.75 -11.85 11.57
N ARG A 94 -17.69 -11.07 11.60
CA ARG A 94 -17.74 -9.62 11.77
C ARG A 94 -16.53 -8.97 11.12
N THR A 95 -16.62 -7.66 10.92
CA THR A 95 -15.52 -6.87 10.39
C THR A 95 -14.47 -6.65 11.48
N PRO A 96 -13.17 -6.78 11.18
CA PRO A 96 -12.13 -6.51 12.18
C PRO A 96 -12.06 -5.02 12.52
N THR A 97 -11.59 -4.72 13.72
CA THR A 97 -11.19 -3.35 14.06
C THR A 97 -9.82 -3.06 13.44
N ALA A 98 -9.44 -1.79 13.40
CA ALA A 98 -8.12 -1.41 12.87
C ALA A 98 -6.99 -2.11 13.63
N LYS A 99 -7.12 -2.22 14.95
CA LYS A 99 -6.13 -2.91 15.80
C LYS A 99 -6.05 -4.39 15.48
N GLU A 100 -7.19 -5.06 15.33
CA GLU A 100 -7.25 -6.48 15.00
C GLU A 100 -6.66 -6.75 13.62
N PHE A 101 -6.97 -5.90 12.64
CA PHE A 101 -6.43 -6.02 11.29
C PHE A 101 -4.90 -5.91 11.28
N LYS A 102 -4.36 -4.92 12.00
CA LYS A 102 -2.90 -4.74 12.09
C LYS A 102 -2.22 -5.91 12.78
N ALA A 103 -2.86 -6.49 13.78
CA ALA A 103 -2.31 -7.64 14.50
C ALA A 103 -2.34 -8.92 13.68
N ALA A 104 -3.32 -9.08 12.78
CA ALA A 104 -3.51 -10.28 11.97
C ALA A 104 -2.59 -10.36 10.75
N ARG A 105 -1.93 -9.27 10.40
CA ARG A 105 -1.03 -9.20 9.24
C ARG A 105 0.26 -9.94 9.50
#